data_96c2d4b2c4a02a456ed773aa73505ccc
#
_entry.id   96c2d4b2c4a02a456ed773aa73505ccc
#
_cell.length_a   1.000
_cell.length_b   1.000
_cell.length_c   1.000
_cell.angle_alpha   90.00
_cell.angle_beta   90.00
_cell.angle_gamma   90.00
#
_symmetry.space_group_name_H-M   'P 1'
#
loop_
_entity.id
_entity.type
_entity.pdbx_description
1 polymer ?
#
loop_
_entity_poly.entity_id
_entity_poly.type
_entity_poly.pdbx_seq_one_letter_code
_entity_poly.pdbx_strand_id
1 'polypeptide(L)'
;LRLSRGLGDVYKRQILKSVGIKFEIKIISAHRTPKRMYEFAQNAEKKKIGVIIAGAGGSAHLPGMISALTSIPVLGVPIESKNLKGLDSLLSIVQMPRGVPVGTLAIGDNGAINAGLLAASIIANNNDSVKKRLRNWRLSQTKSVKKKPKN
;
A
#
# COMPACT_ATOMS: atom_id res chain seq x y z
N LEU A 1 -1.33 -8.72 -2.32
CA LEU A 1 -1.86 -7.52 -1.71
C LEU A 1 -3.07 -7.85 -0.87
N ARG A 2 -3.05 -7.66 0.43
CA ARG A 2 -4.28 -7.66 1.15
C ARG A 2 -4.75 -6.28 1.49
N LEU A 3 -6.02 -6.18 1.31
CA LEU A 3 -6.85 -5.05 1.63
C LEU A 3 -7.84 -5.47 2.72
N SER A 4 -7.79 -4.80 3.87
CA SER A 4 -8.88 -4.84 4.83
C SER A 4 -10.16 -4.31 4.16
N ARG A 5 -11.32 -4.79 4.57
CA ARG A 5 -12.61 -4.31 4.05
C ARG A 5 -12.78 -2.82 4.39
N GLY A 6 -12.86 -1.95 3.37
CA GLY A 6 -13.12 -0.53 3.54
C GLY A 6 -13.09 0.25 2.22
N LEU A 7 -13.59 1.48 2.24
CA LEU A 7 -13.61 2.40 1.09
C LEU A 7 -12.23 2.61 0.46
N GLY A 8 -11.17 2.64 1.26
CA GLY A 8 -9.79 2.78 0.78
C GLY A 8 -9.33 1.67 -0.18
N ASP A 9 -9.94 0.48 -0.09
CA ASP A 9 -9.65 -0.63 -0.99
C ASP A 9 -10.17 -0.37 -2.41
N VAL A 10 -11.32 0.27 -2.53
CA VAL A 10 -11.91 0.64 -3.82
C VAL A 10 -11.04 1.68 -4.51
N TYR A 11 -10.64 2.71 -3.79
CA TYR A 11 -9.82 3.81 -4.33
C TYR A 11 -8.42 3.37 -4.76
N LYS A 12 -7.75 2.49 -3.99
CA LYS A 12 -6.46 1.90 -4.40
C LYS A 12 -6.56 1.15 -5.71
N ARG A 13 -7.59 0.32 -5.85
CA ARG A 13 -7.84 -0.45 -7.08
C ARG A 13 -8.07 0.47 -8.27
N GLN A 14 -8.84 1.55 -8.08
CA GLN A 14 -9.10 2.53 -9.13
C GLN A 14 -7.81 3.20 -9.59
N ILE A 15 -6.94 3.61 -8.66
CA ILE A 15 -5.64 4.22 -8.99
C ILE A 15 -4.75 3.25 -9.75
N LEU A 16 -4.55 2.03 -9.25
CA LEU A 16 -3.72 1.04 -9.93
C LEU A 16 -4.24 0.70 -11.34
N LYS A 17 -5.56 0.60 -11.50
CA LYS A 17 -6.18 0.44 -12.82
C LYS A 17 -5.94 1.65 -13.74
N SER A 18 -6.10 2.86 -13.22
CA SER A 18 -5.95 4.10 -14.01
C SER A 18 -4.54 4.28 -14.55
N VAL A 19 -3.53 3.79 -13.83
CA VAL A 19 -2.13 3.81 -14.26
C VAL A 19 -1.67 2.52 -14.96
N GLY A 20 -2.59 1.58 -15.18
CA GLY A 20 -2.36 0.36 -15.96
C GLY A 20 -1.51 -0.71 -15.26
N ILE A 21 -1.54 -0.74 -13.93
CA ILE A 21 -0.82 -1.75 -13.12
C ILE A 21 -1.72 -2.96 -12.88
N LYS A 22 -1.20 -4.15 -13.20
CA LYS A 22 -1.83 -5.41 -12.80
C LYS A 22 -1.59 -5.67 -11.33
N PHE A 23 -2.61 -6.15 -10.62
CA PHE A 23 -2.50 -6.46 -9.20
C PHE A 23 -3.32 -7.69 -8.84
N GLU A 24 -2.91 -8.37 -7.79
CA GLU A 24 -3.72 -9.41 -7.12
C GLU A 24 -4.05 -8.97 -5.69
N ILE A 25 -5.14 -9.50 -5.15
CA ILE A 25 -5.59 -9.19 -3.80
C ILE A 25 -5.67 -10.49 -3.01
N LYS A 26 -5.09 -10.46 -1.80
CA LYS A 26 -5.15 -11.59 -0.87
C LYS A 26 -5.57 -11.15 0.52
N ILE A 27 -6.32 -12.00 1.19
CA ILE A 27 -6.65 -11.84 2.60
C ILE A 27 -5.67 -12.66 3.43
N ILE A 28 -4.83 -11.95 4.18
CA ILE A 28 -3.80 -12.54 5.04
C ILE A 28 -3.88 -11.87 6.41
N SER A 29 -3.84 -12.66 7.46
CA SER A 29 -3.69 -12.18 8.84
C SER A 29 -2.38 -12.72 9.40
N ALA A 30 -1.50 -11.85 9.89
CA ALA A 30 -0.24 -12.28 10.48
C ALA A 30 -0.44 -13.23 11.64
N HIS A 31 -1.46 -12.97 12.46
CA HIS A 31 -1.74 -13.76 13.67
C HIS A 31 -2.65 -14.96 13.45
N ARG A 32 -3.60 -14.89 12.49
CA ARG A 32 -4.60 -15.95 12.27
C ARG A 32 -4.28 -16.86 11.09
N THR A 33 -3.47 -16.39 10.14
CA THR A 33 -3.04 -17.18 8.96
C THR A 33 -1.53 -17.06 8.72
N PRO A 34 -0.68 -17.36 9.73
CA PRO A 34 0.76 -17.18 9.62
C PRO A 34 1.36 -17.99 8.48
N LYS A 35 0.95 -19.23 8.31
CA LYS A 35 1.42 -20.08 7.19
C LYS A 35 1.14 -19.44 5.82
N ARG A 36 -0.08 -18.92 5.61
CA ARG A 36 -0.46 -18.20 4.38
C ARG A 36 0.41 -16.99 4.13
N MET A 37 0.76 -16.25 5.20
CA MET A 37 1.65 -15.10 5.14
C MET A 37 3.05 -15.51 4.68
N TYR A 38 3.64 -16.55 5.28
CA TYR A 38 4.94 -17.07 4.89
C TYR A 38 4.96 -17.54 3.43
N GLU A 39 4.00 -18.35 3.02
CA GLU A 39 3.88 -18.84 1.65
C GLU A 39 3.74 -17.69 0.63
N PHE A 40 2.94 -16.67 0.96
CA PHE A 40 2.80 -15.49 0.13
C PHE A 40 4.13 -14.75 -0.04
N ALA A 41 4.80 -14.41 1.06
CA ALA A 41 6.04 -13.64 1.04
C ALA A 41 7.17 -14.39 0.31
N GLN A 42 7.35 -15.68 0.58
CA GLN A 42 8.38 -16.51 -0.04
C GLN A 42 8.15 -16.72 -1.55
N ASN A 43 6.91 -16.72 -2.00
CA ASN A 43 6.58 -16.90 -3.42
C ASN A 43 6.43 -15.60 -4.20
N ALA A 44 6.46 -14.44 -3.53
CA ALA A 44 6.22 -13.14 -4.15
C ALA A 44 7.23 -12.82 -5.25
N GLU A 45 8.51 -13.09 -5.04
CA GLU A 45 9.57 -12.86 -6.03
C GLU A 45 9.41 -13.78 -7.24
N LYS A 46 9.11 -15.07 -7.03
CA LYS A 46 8.87 -16.05 -8.10
C LYS A 46 7.69 -15.61 -8.97
N LYS A 47 6.69 -14.97 -8.39
CA LYS A 47 5.52 -14.39 -9.09
C LYS A 47 5.80 -13.05 -9.75
N LYS A 48 7.03 -12.54 -9.70
CA LYS A 48 7.43 -11.26 -10.26
C LYS A 48 6.60 -10.09 -9.72
N ILE A 49 6.24 -10.13 -8.45
CA ILE A 49 5.59 -9.01 -7.76
C ILE A 49 6.63 -7.92 -7.54
N GLY A 50 6.38 -6.72 -8.05
CA GLY A 50 7.30 -5.60 -7.94
C GLY A 50 7.17 -4.79 -6.65
N VAL A 51 5.97 -4.74 -6.07
CA VAL A 51 5.68 -4.01 -4.83
C VAL A 51 4.56 -4.72 -4.08
N ILE A 52 4.64 -4.75 -2.76
CA ILE A 52 3.58 -5.25 -1.89
C ILE A 52 2.99 -4.07 -1.10
N ILE A 53 1.67 -3.92 -1.11
CA ILE A 53 0.97 -2.99 -0.24
C ILE A 53 0.22 -3.80 0.81
N ALA A 54 0.55 -3.62 2.08
CA ALA A 54 -0.04 -4.35 3.19
C ALA A 54 -0.79 -3.40 4.12
N GLY A 55 -2.12 -3.52 4.17
CA GLY A 55 -2.97 -2.83 5.14
C GLY A 55 -3.18 -3.68 6.38
N ALA A 56 -3.01 -3.11 7.55
CA ALA A 56 -3.23 -3.78 8.83
C ALA A 56 -3.70 -2.81 9.91
N GLY A 57 -4.49 -3.30 10.86
CA GLY A 57 -5.06 -2.51 11.96
C GLY A 57 -4.78 -3.14 13.32
N GLY A 58 -4.81 -2.30 14.36
CA GLY A 58 -4.50 -2.69 15.73
C GLY A 58 -3.02 -3.04 15.90
N SER A 59 -2.73 -4.24 16.40
CA SER A 59 -1.39 -4.84 16.36
C SER A 59 -1.03 -5.20 14.91
N ALA A 60 -0.71 -4.18 14.14
CA ALA A 60 -0.59 -4.22 12.68
C ALA A 60 0.76 -4.80 12.24
N HIS A 61 1.04 -6.05 12.57
CA HIS A 61 2.32 -6.71 12.34
C HIS A 61 2.52 -7.21 10.91
N LEU A 62 1.47 -7.30 10.09
CA LEU A 62 1.52 -7.90 8.76
C LEU A 62 2.57 -7.25 7.83
N PRO A 63 2.67 -5.91 7.70
CA PRO A 63 3.65 -5.30 6.81
C PRO A 63 5.09 -5.62 7.20
N GLY A 64 5.43 -5.49 8.49
CA GLY A 64 6.77 -5.79 9.00
C GLY A 64 7.13 -7.27 8.87
N MET A 65 6.20 -8.16 9.15
CA MET A 65 6.40 -9.60 9.01
C MET A 65 6.65 -10.00 7.55
N ILE A 66 5.89 -9.44 6.60
CA ILE A 66 6.13 -9.68 5.17
C ILE A 66 7.49 -9.10 4.75
N SER A 67 7.81 -7.88 5.17
CA SER A 67 9.09 -7.24 4.84
C SER A 67 10.31 -8.03 5.34
N ALA A 68 10.17 -8.73 6.46
CA ALA A 68 11.21 -9.61 6.99
C ALA A 68 11.45 -10.89 6.13
N LEU A 69 10.54 -11.22 5.24
CA LEU A 69 10.53 -12.48 4.46
C LEU A 69 10.81 -12.31 2.97
N THR A 70 10.92 -11.07 2.49
CA THR A 70 11.15 -10.78 1.07
C THR A 70 11.97 -9.51 0.88
N SER A 71 12.70 -9.41 -0.23
CA SER A 71 13.39 -8.20 -0.64
C SER A 71 12.52 -7.23 -1.45
N ILE A 72 11.29 -7.63 -1.79
CA ILE A 72 10.34 -6.77 -2.50
C ILE A 72 9.96 -5.58 -1.62
N PRO A 73 9.91 -4.34 -2.16
CA PRO A 73 9.43 -3.19 -1.40
C PRO A 73 8.05 -3.41 -0.79
N VAL A 74 7.92 -3.20 0.52
CA VAL A 74 6.66 -3.31 1.25
C VAL A 74 6.21 -1.92 1.70
N LEU A 75 4.99 -1.56 1.32
CA LEU A 75 4.32 -0.34 1.71
C LEU A 75 3.23 -0.68 2.74
N GLY A 76 3.35 -0.12 3.93
CA GLY A 76 2.42 -0.34 5.02
C GLY A 76 1.34 0.74 5.07
N VAL A 77 0.08 0.35 5.17
CA VAL A 77 -1.05 1.25 5.36
C VAL A 77 -1.70 0.97 6.71
N PRO A 78 -1.55 1.89 7.68
CA PRO A 78 -2.25 1.77 8.94
C PRO A 78 -3.76 1.88 8.73
N ILE A 79 -4.51 0.93 9.27
CA ILE A 79 -5.97 0.95 9.21
C ILE A 79 -6.49 1.59 10.50
N GLU A 80 -7.48 2.46 10.37
CA GLU A 80 -8.13 3.06 11.51
C GLU A 80 -8.72 1.99 12.44
N SER A 81 -8.44 2.10 13.73
CA SER A 81 -8.90 1.20 14.78
C SER A 81 -9.97 1.87 15.64
N LYS A 82 -10.85 1.06 16.21
CA LYS A 82 -11.98 1.56 16.99
C LYS A 82 -11.55 2.34 18.23
N ASN A 83 -10.59 1.83 18.99
CA ASN A 83 -10.22 2.39 20.30
C ASN A 83 -9.18 3.51 20.18
N LEU A 84 -8.15 3.34 19.36
CA LEU A 84 -7.02 4.26 19.23
C LEU A 84 -6.97 4.98 17.87
N LYS A 85 -8.04 4.88 17.08
CA LYS A 85 -8.23 5.61 15.82
C LYS A 85 -7.08 5.43 14.81
N GLY A 86 -6.39 4.29 14.89
CA GLY A 86 -5.28 3.96 14.00
C GLY A 86 -3.89 4.32 14.51
N LEU A 87 -3.75 4.97 15.67
CA LEU A 87 -2.44 5.27 16.25
C LEU A 87 -1.67 3.99 16.60
N ASP A 88 -2.35 2.99 17.14
CA ASP A 88 -1.81 1.64 17.39
C ASP A 88 -1.34 0.97 16.09
N SER A 89 -2.14 1.07 15.03
CA SER A 89 -1.78 0.56 13.71
C SER A 89 -0.54 1.27 13.14
N LEU A 90 -0.50 2.60 13.21
CA LEU A 90 0.62 3.41 12.74
C LEU A 90 1.91 3.05 13.47
N LEU A 91 1.90 3.03 14.80
CA LEU A 91 3.08 2.74 15.61
C LEU A 91 3.58 1.30 15.41
N SER A 92 2.68 0.34 15.21
CA SER A 92 3.04 -1.05 14.90
C SER A 92 3.74 -1.21 13.54
N ILE A 93 3.45 -0.32 12.59
CA ILE A 93 4.01 -0.39 11.22
C ILE A 93 5.26 0.46 11.07
N VAL A 94 5.28 1.68 11.65
CA VAL A 94 6.34 2.66 11.39
C VAL A 94 7.62 2.40 12.18
N GLN A 95 7.53 1.90 13.41
CA GLN A 95 8.69 1.66 14.29
C GLN A 95 9.36 0.31 14.01
N MET A 96 9.87 0.16 12.79
CA MET A 96 10.58 -1.04 12.37
C MET A 96 12.03 -1.07 12.88
N PRO A 97 12.55 -2.26 13.21
CA PRO A 97 13.94 -2.41 13.59
C PRO A 97 14.88 -2.15 12.40
N ARG A 98 16.12 -1.80 12.73
CA ARG A 98 17.18 -1.62 11.73
C ARG A 98 17.31 -2.88 10.86
N GLY A 99 17.30 -2.70 9.54
CA GLY A 99 17.50 -3.78 8.57
C GLY A 99 16.19 -4.35 7.98
N VAL A 100 15.03 -4.02 8.54
CA VAL A 100 13.71 -4.45 8.00
C VAL A 100 12.84 -3.22 7.72
N PRO A 101 12.98 -2.58 6.56
CA PRO A 101 12.24 -1.35 6.26
C PRO A 101 10.81 -1.63 5.80
N VAL A 102 9.88 -0.77 6.21
CA VAL A 102 8.53 -0.67 5.67
C VAL A 102 8.24 0.78 5.31
N GLY A 103 7.88 1.04 4.06
CA GLY A 103 7.44 2.36 3.62
C GLY A 103 6.04 2.67 4.16
N THR A 104 5.95 3.36 5.29
CA THR A 104 4.68 3.60 5.98
C THR A 104 3.96 4.82 5.45
N LEU A 105 2.69 4.67 5.09
CA LEU A 105 1.81 5.74 4.59
C LEU A 105 0.86 6.24 5.70
N ALA A 106 0.02 7.21 5.35
CA ALA A 106 -0.95 7.77 6.27
C ALA A 106 -2.01 6.75 6.73
N ILE A 107 -2.64 7.02 7.85
CA ILE A 107 -3.75 6.22 8.38
C ILE A 107 -4.96 6.32 7.44
N GLY A 108 -5.59 5.19 7.14
CA GLY A 108 -6.86 5.13 6.44
C GLY A 108 -6.78 5.34 4.92
N ASP A 109 -7.83 5.93 4.36
CA ASP A 109 -8.05 6.00 2.90
C ASP A 109 -6.97 6.78 2.16
N ASN A 110 -6.52 7.90 2.70
CA ASN A 110 -5.44 8.69 2.09
C ASN A 110 -4.13 7.89 2.02
N GLY A 111 -3.81 7.15 3.06
CA GLY A 111 -2.64 6.26 3.07
C GLY A 111 -2.76 5.15 2.03
N ALA A 112 -3.94 4.61 1.87
CA ALA A 112 -4.23 3.58 0.89
C ALA A 112 -4.06 4.08 -0.57
N ILE A 113 -4.57 5.27 -0.86
CA ILE A 113 -4.42 5.94 -2.16
C ILE A 113 -2.95 6.23 -2.43
N ASN A 114 -2.26 6.83 -1.47
CA ASN A 114 -0.85 7.18 -1.60
C ASN A 114 0.06 5.94 -1.71
N ALA A 115 -0.30 4.83 -1.08
CA ALA A 115 0.41 3.55 -1.28
C ALA A 115 0.30 3.07 -2.73
N GLY A 116 -0.88 3.17 -3.34
CA GLY A 116 -1.06 2.88 -4.76
C GLY A 116 -0.23 3.77 -5.68
N LEU A 117 -0.18 5.07 -5.39
CA LEU A 117 0.62 6.04 -6.15
C LEU A 117 2.13 5.82 -5.97
N LEU A 118 2.57 5.51 -4.76
CA LEU A 118 3.99 5.23 -4.49
C LEU A 118 4.42 3.91 -5.15
N ALA A 119 3.57 2.87 -5.09
CA ALA A 119 3.80 1.63 -5.82
C ALA A 119 3.91 1.89 -7.32
N ALA A 120 3.03 2.72 -7.89
CA ALA A 120 3.10 3.13 -9.29
C ALA A 120 4.42 3.86 -9.60
N SER A 121 4.88 4.73 -8.70
CA SER A 121 6.16 5.45 -8.87
C SER A 121 7.35 4.49 -8.88
N ILE A 122 7.35 3.48 -8.02
CA ILE A 122 8.41 2.46 -7.97
C ILE A 122 8.42 1.65 -9.28
N ILE A 123 7.27 1.19 -9.74
CA ILE A 123 7.16 0.43 -10.99
C ILE A 123 7.52 1.29 -12.21
N ALA A 124 7.18 2.57 -12.19
CA ALA A 124 7.47 3.51 -13.27
C ALA A 124 8.97 3.73 -13.52
N ASN A 125 9.85 3.39 -12.58
CA ASN A 125 11.29 3.46 -12.80
C ASN A 125 11.76 2.57 -13.96
N ASN A 126 11.06 1.46 -14.19
CA ASN A 126 11.37 0.50 -15.24
C ASN A 126 10.19 0.27 -16.22
N ASN A 127 9.21 1.18 -16.26
CA ASN A 127 8.02 1.06 -17.11
C ASN A 127 7.54 2.44 -17.58
N ASP A 128 7.90 2.80 -18.81
CA ASP A 128 7.57 4.11 -19.39
C ASP A 128 6.06 4.34 -19.58
N SER A 129 5.30 3.30 -19.85
CA SER A 129 3.84 3.41 -19.96
C SER A 129 3.20 3.81 -18.62
N VAL A 130 3.60 3.16 -17.54
CA VAL A 130 3.16 3.51 -16.18
C VAL A 130 3.61 4.92 -15.82
N LYS A 131 4.85 5.27 -16.14
CA LYS A 131 5.42 6.61 -15.90
C LYS A 131 4.60 7.70 -16.57
N LYS A 132 4.24 7.53 -17.84
CA LYS A 132 3.39 8.47 -18.59
C LYS A 132 2.01 8.61 -17.97
N ARG A 133 1.36 7.51 -17.63
CA ARG A 133 0.03 7.50 -17.00
C ARG A 133 0.03 8.16 -15.63
N LEU A 134 1.06 7.92 -14.82
CA LEU A 134 1.22 8.55 -13.52
C LEU A 134 1.41 10.07 -13.64
N ARG A 135 2.20 10.55 -14.60
CA ARG A 135 2.34 11.99 -14.89
C ARG A 135 1.01 12.62 -15.30
N ASN A 136 0.25 11.96 -16.17
CA ASN A 136 -1.07 12.45 -16.59
C ASN A 136 -2.05 12.50 -15.41
N TRP A 137 -2.02 11.51 -14.53
CA TRP A 137 -2.83 11.51 -13.32
C TRP A 137 -2.49 12.71 -12.42
N ARG A 138 -1.20 13.00 -12.19
CA ARG A 138 -0.75 14.17 -11.41
C ARG A 138 -1.17 15.48 -12.04
N LEU A 139 -1.08 15.60 -13.35
CA LEU A 139 -1.56 16.79 -14.08
C LEU A 139 -3.07 16.99 -13.92
N SER A 140 -3.85 15.94 -13.94
CA SER A 140 -5.31 16.02 -13.70
C SER A 140 -5.61 16.50 -12.28
N GLN A 141 -4.87 16.05 -11.29
CA GLN A 141 -4.96 16.53 -9.90
C GLN A 141 -4.69 18.05 -9.82
N THR A 142 -3.60 18.49 -10.42
CA THR A 142 -3.26 19.92 -10.45
C THR A 142 -4.36 20.76 -11.10
N LYS A 143 -4.93 20.30 -12.21
CA LYS A 143 -6.04 20.98 -12.91
C LYS A 143 -7.34 20.99 -12.13
N SER A 144 -7.56 20.03 -11.23
CA SER A 144 -8.77 19.95 -10.41
C SER A 144 -8.80 21.01 -9.29
N VAL A 145 -7.65 21.55 -8.89
CA VAL A 145 -7.58 22.58 -7.86
C VAL A 145 -8.03 23.91 -8.44
N LYS A 146 -9.10 24.48 -7.88
CA LYS A 146 -9.65 25.77 -8.31
C LYS A 146 -8.70 26.92 -7.98
N LYS A 147 -8.55 27.84 -8.91
CA LYS A 147 -7.70 29.03 -8.72
C LYS A 147 -8.36 30.10 -7.83
N LYS A 148 -9.70 30.07 -7.66
CA LYS A 148 -10.47 31.00 -6.84
C LYS A 148 -11.50 30.24 -6.00
N PRO A 149 -11.83 30.73 -4.79
CA PRO A 149 -12.92 30.15 -4.02
C PRO A 149 -14.25 30.30 -4.77
N LYS A 150 -15.21 29.42 -4.46
CA LYS A 150 -16.60 29.67 -4.87
C LYS A 150 -17.12 30.86 -4.05
N ASN A 151 -17.70 31.86 -4.71
CA ASN A 151 -18.51 32.87 -4.06
C ASN A 151 -19.77 32.21 -3.46
#